data_8b38d5d369f64d2f9361e09376b31644
#
_entry.id   8b38d5d369f64d2f9361e09376b31644
#
_cell.length_a   1.000
_cell.length_b   1.000
_cell.length_c   1.000
_cell.angle_alpha   90.00
_cell.angle_beta   90.00
_cell.angle_gamma   90.00
#
_symmetry.space_group_name_H-M   'P 1'
#
loop_
_entity.id
_entity.type
_entity.pdbx_description
1 polymer ?
#
loop_
_entity_poly.entity_id
_entity_poly.type
_entity_poly.pdbx_seq_one_letter_code
_entity_poly.pdbx_strand_id
1 'polypeptide(L)'
;MKTFFSFKPEHFNNNGDQGNLDVLRFFLEAQGLQVSATDEAAVADFVLVGDASRAAISHHEQELTRFIPVLSSRIAKGLPTLLVGSSYEFFLGKIAELGTHARTTRVSEFRSVALTAELTVMGYRNSELASGDVQLLGGFIATTLYGPILAKNRELLDLVLLRLGAEQAKWPKDMLEFVTKIRSEISSD
;
A
#
# COMPACT_ATOMS: atom_id res chain seq x y z
N MET A 1 11.92 -3.30 -18.10
CA MET A 1 10.46 -3.07 -18.05
C MET A 1 9.96 -3.63 -16.73
N LYS A 2 9.08 -2.89 -16.02
CA LYS A 2 8.44 -3.31 -14.78
C LYS A 2 6.98 -3.61 -15.00
N THR A 3 6.42 -4.59 -14.31
CA THR A 3 5.02 -5.00 -14.45
C THR A 3 4.24 -4.76 -13.16
N PHE A 4 3.07 -4.13 -13.30
CA PHE A 4 2.17 -3.83 -12.18
C PHE A 4 0.87 -4.60 -12.31
N PHE A 5 0.48 -5.24 -11.23
CA PHE A 5 -0.83 -5.85 -11.07
C PHE A 5 -1.68 -5.02 -10.11
N SER A 6 -2.93 -4.78 -10.47
CA SER A 6 -3.94 -4.21 -9.58
C SER A 6 -5.15 -5.12 -9.52
N PHE A 7 -5.53 -5.53 -8.31
CA PHE A 7 -6.70 -6.40 -8.13
C PHE A 7 -7.98 -5.60 -8.34
N LYS A 8 -8.76 -5.92 -9.39
CA LYS A 8 -10.08 -5.33 -9.67
C LYS A 8 -10.13 -3.80 -9.40
N PRO A 9 -9.34 -2.98 -10.11
CA PRO A 9 -9.19 -1.56 -9.81
C PRO A 9 -10.51 -0.77 -9.86
N GLU A 10 -11.52 -1.27 -10.56
CA GLU A 10 -12.87 -0.72 -10.61
C GLU A 10 -13.65 -0.87 -9.28
N HIS A 11 -13.26 -1.83 -8.43
CA HIS A 11 -13.92 -2.12 -7.14
C HIS A 11 -13.00 -1.88 -5.94
N PHE A 12 -11.67 -1.95 -6.13
CA PHE A 12 -10.66 -1.84 -5.08
C PHE A 12 -9.85 -0.55 -5.23
N ASN A 13 -10.55 0.59 -5.16
CA ASN A 13 -9.96 1.93 -5.33
C ASN A 13 -10.80 3.01 -4.60
N ASN A 14 -11.45 2.65 -3.48
CA ASN A 14 -12.38 3.55 -2.78
C ASN A 14 -11.78 4.91 -2.39
N ASN A 15 -10.49 4.94 -2.09
CA ASN A 15 -9.79 6.12 -1.59
C ASN A 15 -8.69 6.62 -2.54
N GLY A 16 -8.80 6.29 -3.82
CA GLY A 16 -7.82 6.68 -4.83
C GLY A 16 -6.52 5.87 -4.76
N ASP A 17 -6.59 4.59 -4.34
CA ASP A 17 -5.42 3.73 -4.14
C ASP A 17 -4.61 3.50 -5.43
N GLN A 18 -5.24 3.64 -6.62
CA GLN A 18 -4.52 3.61 -7.90
C GLN A 18 -3.44 4.69 -8.01
N GLY A 19 -3.58 5.80 -7.29
CA GLY A 19 -2.54 6.82 -7.19
C GLY A 19 -1.20 6.31 -6.63
N ASN A 20 -1.18 5.15 -5.95
CA ASN A 20 0.07 4.48 -5.58
C ASN A 20 0.81 3.94 -6.81
N LEU A 21 0.08 3.42 -7.80
CA LEU A 21 0.67 2.95 -9.06
C LEU A 21 1.11 4.14 -9.92
N ASP A 22 0.35 5.22 -9.91
CA ASP A 22 0.65 6.41 -10.71
C ASP A 22 1.94 7.07 -10.23
N VAL A 23 2.12 7.22 -8.91
CA VAL A 23 3.37 7.79 -8.36
C VAL A 23 4.57 6.88 -8.60
N LEU A 24 4.42 5.56 -8.47
CA LEU A 24 5.49 4.61 -8.79
C LEU A 24 5.88 4.69 -10.26
N ARG A 25 4.88 4.70 -11.16
CA ARG A 25 5.10 4.85 -12.59
C ARG A 25 5.85 6.13 -12.91
N PHE A 26 5.41 7.27 -12.37
CA PHE A 26 6.04 8.56 -12.58
C PHE A 26 7.56 8.53 -12.27
N PHE A 27 7.93 8.00 -11.10
CA PHE A 27 9.35 7.96 -10.71
C PHE A 27 10.17 6.89 -11.42
N LEU A 28 9.57 5.76 -11.81
CA LEU A 28 10.25 4.74 -12.62
C LEU A 28 10.51 5.24 -14.05
N GLU A 29 9.51 5.84 -14.67
CA GLU A 29 9.64 6.41 -16.04
C GLU A 29 10.62 7.58 -16.08
N ALA A 30 10.67 8.42 -15.04
CA ALA A 30 11.69 9.47 -14.89
C ALA A 30 13.13 8.92 -14.81
N GLN A 31 13.28 7.63 -14.44
CA GLN A 31 14.57 6.90 -14.43
C GLN A 31 14.77 6.07 -15.70
N GLY A 32 13.92 6.21 -16.71
CA GLY A 32 14.00 5.47 -17.98
C GLY A 32 13.48 4.02 -17.92
N LEU A 33 12.80 3.65 -16.84
CA LEU A 33 12.23 2.32 -16.67
C LEU A 33 10.78 2.31 -17.18
N GLN A 34 10.50 1.50 -18.19
CA GLN A 34 9.13 1.32 -18.69
C GLN A 34 8.27 0.53 -17.71
N VAL A 35 6.99 0.92 -17.59
CA VAL A 35 6.00 0.26 -16.75
C VAL A 35 4.82 -0.21 -17.59
N SER A 36 4.40 -1.45 -17.40
CA SER A 36 3.20 -2.03 -18.03
C SER A 36 2.28 -2.68 -17.01
N ALA A 37 1.00 -2.78 -17.32
CA ALA A 37 0.07 -3.60 -16.55
C ALA A 37 0.27 -5.09 -16.88
N THR A 38 -0.07 -5.96 -15.90
CA THR A 38 -0.15 -7.41 -16.09
C THR A 38 -1.36 -7.98 -15.36
N ASP A 39 -1.91 -9.07 -15.86
CA ASP A 39 -2.99 -9.82 -15.20
C ASP A 39 -2.44 -10.93 -14.29
N GLU A 40 -1.11 -11.11 -14.23
CA GLU A 40 -0.44 -12.17 -13.48
C GLU A 40 0.23 -11.65 -12.21
N ALA A 41 -0.52 -11.60 -11.11
CA ALA A 41 -0.02 -11.12 -9.81
C ALA A 41 1.19 -11.91 -9.26
N ALA A 42 1.29 -13.20 -9.57
CA ALA A 42 2.36 -14.05 -9.05
C ALA A 42 3.76 -13.62 -9.53
N VAL A 43 3.84 -13.06 -10.73
CA VAL A 43 5.09 -12.63 -11.37
C VAL A 43 5.23 -11.12 -11.52
N ALA A 44 4.20 -10.35 -11.15
CA ALA A 44 4.25 -8.89 -11.19
C ALA A 44 5.37 -8.35 -10.30
N ASP A 45 6.07 -7.33 -10.78
CA ASP A 45 7.07 -6.61 -9.97
C ASP A 45 6.42 -5.89 -8.78
N PHE A 46 5.23 -5.31 -8.97
CA PHE A 46 4.44 -4.69 -7.91
C PHE A 46 2.99 -5.17 -7.95
N VAL A 47 2.39 -5.43 -6.78
CA VAL A 47 0.98 -5.83 -6.62
C VAL A 47 0.27 -4.83 -5.73
N LEU A 48 -0.89 -4.35 -6.18
CA LEU A 48 -1.82 -3.54 -5.40
C LEU A 48 -3.13 -4.29 -5.18
N VAL A 49 -3.58 -4.36 -3.93
CA VAL A 49 -4.96 -4.66 -3.56
C VAL A 49 -5.47 -3.49 -2.73
N GLY A 50 -6.19 -2.58 -3.35
CA GLY A 50 -6.66 -1.35 -2.75
C GLY A 50 -7.82 -1.56 -1.78
N ASP A 51 -8.31 -0.48 -1.18
CA ASP A 51 -9.49 -0.49 -0.32
C ASP A 51 -10.77 -0.67 -1.15
N ALA A 52 -11.74 -1.35 -0.56
CA ALA A 52 -13.02 -1.62 -1.19
C ALA A 52 -14.18 -1.53 -0.19
N SER A 53 -15.40 -1.38 -0.69
CA SER A 53 -16.58 -1.46 0.13
C SER A 53 -16.79 -2.87 0.68
N ARG A 54 -17.54 -3.01 1.79
CA ARG A 54 -17.93 -4.32 2.32
C ARG A 54 -18.65 -5.18 1.28
N ALA A 55 -19.47 -4.55 0.44
CA ALA A 55 -20.18 -5.24 -0.65
C ALA A 55 -19.21 -5.79 -1.70
N ALA A 56 -18.20 -5.01 -2.09
CA ALA A 56 -17.16 -5.46 -3.03
C ALA A 56 -16.31 -6.59 -2.44
N ILE A 57 -15.89 -6.48 -1.17
CA ILE A 57 -15.17 -7.57 -0.48
C ILE A 57 -16.01 -8.86 -0.50
N SER A 58 -17.29 -8.78 -0.14
CA SER A 58 -18.19 -9.96 -0.14
C SER A 58 -18.40 -10.52 -1.55
N HIS A 59 -18.56 -9.66 -2.54
CA HIS A 59 -18.75 -10.07 -3.94
C HIS A 59 -17.52 -10.81 -4.49
N HIS A 60 -16.33 -10.36 -4.15
CA HIS A 60 -15.06 -10.93 -4.59
C HIS A 60 -14.40 -11.88 -3.59
N GLU A 61 -15.11 -12.33 -2.55
CA GLU A 61 -14.56 -13.15 -1.47
C GLU A 61 -13.84 -14.41 -1.98
N GLN A 62 -14.43 -15.10 -2.94
CA GLN A 62 -13.83 -16.32 -3.52
C GLN A 62 -12.53 -16.01 -4.27
N GLU A 63 -12.49 -14.92 -5.04
CA GLU A 63 -11.30 -14.51 -5.78
C GLU A 63 -10.19 -14.07 -4.79
N LEU A 64 -10.53 -13.28 -3.78
CA LEU A 64 -9.60 -12.89 -2.70
C LEU A 64 -9.06 -14.12 -1.96
N THR A 65 -9.91 -15.10 -1.67
CA THR A 65 -9.47 -16.35 -1.00
C THR A 65 -8.48 -17.12 -1.87
N ARG A 66 -8.72 -17.21 -3.17
CA ARG A 66 -7.77 -17.83 -4.12
C ARG A 66 -6.46 -17.05 -4.25
N PHE A 67 -6.46 -15.79 -3.85
CA PHE A 67 -5.27 -14.92 -3.91
C PHE A 67 -4.32 -15.13 -2.71
N ILE A 68 -4.77 -15.78 -1.63
CA ILE A 68 -3.98 -16.04 -0.41
C ILE A 68 -2.62 -16.69 -0.71
N PRO A 69 -2.52 -17.79 -1.48
CA PRO A 69 -1.23 -18.43 -1.77
C PRO A 69 -0.25 -17.50 -2.51
N VAL A 70 -0.77 -16.64 -3.40
CA VAL A 70 0.05 -15.65 -4.13
C VAL A 70 0.63 -14.64 -3.13
N LEU A 71 -0.20 -14.07 -2.26
CA LEU A 71 0.24 -13.09 -1.26
C LEU A 71 1.23 -13.70 -0.27
N SER A 72 0.96 -14.90 0.26
CA SER A 72 1.90 -15.60 1.16
C SER A 72 3.25 -15.85 0.48
N SER A 73 3.25 -16.26 -0.79
CA SER A 73 4.50 -16.43 -1.56
C SER A 73 5.23 -15.09 -1.74
N ARG A 74 4.50 -13.99 -1.96
CA ARG A 74 5.09 -12.66 -2.11
C ARG A 74 5.69 -12.15 -0.80
N ILE A 75 5.05 -12.40 0.34
CA ILE A 75 5.60 -12.10 1.67
C ILE A 75 6.91 -12.87 1.88
N ALA A 76 6.88 -14.21 1.68
CA ALA A 76 8.05 -15.06 1.87
C ALA A 76 9.25 -14.64 1.01
N LYS A 77 9.02 -14.06 -0.16
CA LYS A 77 10.05 -13.55 -1.08
C LYS A 77 10.37 -12.07 -0.87
N GLY A 78 9.67 -11.37 0.02
CA GLY A 78 9.83 -9.93 0.25
C GLY A 78 9.51 -9.08 -0.99
N LEU A 79 8.57 -9.53 -1.84
CA LEU A 79 8.23 -8.85 -3.10
C LEU A 79 7.32 -7.63 -2.87
N PRO A 80 7.56 -6.53 -3.60
CA PRO A 80 6.79 -5.30 -3.49
C PRO A 80 5.29 -5.54 -3.67
N THR A 81 4.53 -5.31 -2.58
CA THR A 81 3.07 -5.51 -2.53
C THR A 81 2.46 -4.50 -1.59
N LEU A 82 1.30 -3.97 -1.93
CA LEU A 82 0.55 -3.05 -1.08
C LEU A 82 -0.88 -3.54 -0.90
N LEU A 83 -1.26 -3.83 0.35
CA LEU A 83 -2.65 -4.07 0.76
C LEU A 83 -3.16 -2.86 1.52
N VAL A 84 -4.35 -2.35 1.17
CA VAL A 84 -4.92 -1.14 1.77
C VAL A 84 -6.30 -1.41 2.36
N GLY A 85 -6.52 -0.93 3.59
CA GLY A 85 -7.83 -0.85 4.22
C GLY A 85 -8.52 -2.19 4.38
N SER A 86 -9.74 -2.30 3.85
CA SER A 86 -10.58 -3.48 3.96
C SER A 86 -9.97 -4.74 3.33
N SER A 87 -9.13 -4.58 2.28
CA SER A 87 -8.42 -5.72 1.71
C SER A 87 -7.37 -6.26 2.68
N TYR A 88 -6.62 -5.40 3.37
CA TYR A 88 -5.73 -5.83 4.44
C TYR A 88 -6.50 -6.54 5.55
N GLU A 89 -7.60 -5.93 6.04
CA GLU A 89 -8.44 -6.53 7.08
C GLU A 89 -9.02 -7.90 6.69
N PHE A 90 -9.33 -8.10 5.39
CA PHE A 90 -9.81 -9.37 4.88
C PHE A 90 -8.78 -10.50 5.01
N PHE A 91 -7.50 -10.20 4.81
CA PHE A 91 -6.43 -11.20 4.85
C PHE A 91 -5.91 -11.49 6.26
N LEU A 92 -6.23 -10.67 7.27
CA LEU A 92 -5.89 -10.94 8.67
C LEU A 92 -6.47 -12.29 9.13
N GLY A 93 -5.65 -13.07 9.80
CA GLY A 93 -5.99 -14.42 10.24
C GLY A 93 -6.11 -15.48 9.13
N LYS A 94 -6.05 -15.06 7.85
CA LYS A 94 -6.03 -15.96 6.70
C LYS A 94 -4.61 -16.14 6.14
N ILE A 95 -3.75 -15.15 6.30
CA ILE A 95 -2.32 -15.18 5.98
C ILE A 95 -1.57 -15.14 7.32
N ALA A 96 -0.81 -16.19 7.61
CA ALA A 96 -0.18 -16.39 8.93
C ALA A 96 0.76 -15.23 9.29
N GLU A 97 1.53 -14.73 8.32
CA GLU A 97 2.50 -13.67 8.50
C GLU A 97 1.88 -12.31 8.85
N LEU A 98 0.61 -12.08 8.47
CA LEU A 98 -0.15 -10.89 8.85
C LEU A 98 -0.71 -10.99 10.27
N GLY A 99 -0.81 -12.20 10.81
CA GLY A 99 -1.33 -12.44 12.14
C GLY A 99 -2.81 -12.10 12.28
N THR A 100 -3.20 -11.85 13.53
CA THR A 100 -4.56 -11.41 13.90
C THR A 100 -4.46 -10.17 14.79
N HIS A 101 -5.42 -9.26 14.65
CA HIS A 101 -5.51 -8.07 15.48
C HIS A 101 -6.86 -8.00 16.18
N ALA A 102 -6.86 -7.58 17.44
CA ALA A 102 -8.09 -7.32 18.17
C ALA A 102 -8.88 -6.19 17.49
N ARG A 103 -10.19 -6.26 17.57
CA ARG A 103 -11.10 -5.20 17.12
C ARG A 103 -11.49 -4.30 18.29
N THR A 104 -11.71 -3.03 17.98
CA THR A 104 -12.16 -1.99 18.90
C THR A 104 -13.23 -1.14 18.23
N THR A 105 -13.66 -0.06 18.88
CA THR A 105 -14.49 0.96 18.23
C THR A 105 -13.76 1.54 17.03
N ARG A 106 -14.49 1.79 15.93
CA ARG A 106 -13.94 2.41 14.73
C ARG A 106 -13.28 3.74 15.05
N VAL A 107 -12.06 3.88 14.60
CA VAL A 107 -11.27 5.10 14.72
C VAL A 107 -11.11 5.71 13.32
N SER A 108 -11.46 6.98 13.18
CA SER A 108 -11.39 7.75 11.94
C SER A 108 -10.60 9.03 12.21
N GLU A 109 -9.30 9.00 11.92
CA GLU A 109 -8.37 10.11 12.20
C GLU A 109 -7.13 10.04 11.33
N PHE A 110 -6.41 11.15 11.19
CA PHE A 110 -5.05 11.09 10.67
C PHE A 110 -4.11 10.46 11.68
N ARG A 111 -3.21 9.62 11.18
CA ARG A 111 -2.19 8.96 11.97
C ARG A 111 -0.82 9.04 11.36
N SER A 112 0.17 9.09 12.26
CA SER A 112 1.57 8.94 11.96
C SER A 112 2.09 7.70 12.69
N VAL A 113 2.63 6.74 11.94
CA VAL A 113 3.10 5.45 12.45
C VAL A 113 4.60 5.34 12.22
N ALA A 114 5.39 5.40 13.27
CA ALA A 114 6.82 5.14 13.19
C ALA A 114 7.07 3.63 13.07
N LEU A 115 7.67 3.20 11.97
CA LEU A 115 8.06 1.81 11.72
C LEU A 115 9.52 1.58 12.13
N THR A 116 10.37 2.57 11.89
CA THR A 116 11.77 2.62 12.35
C THR A 116 12.10 4.05 12.78
N ALA A 117 13.32 4.29 13.24
CA ALA A 117 13.78 5.66 13.54
C ALA A 117 13.75 6.59 12.32
N GLU A 118 13.82 6.03 11.11
CA GLU A 118 13.97 6.78 9.86
C GLU A 118 12.72 6.68 8.96
N LEU A 119 11.79 5.77 9.26
CA LEU A 119 10.60 5.51 8.43
C LEU A 119 9.34 5.74 9.25
N THR A 120 8.67 6.84 8.96
CA THR A 120 7.35 7.18 9.50
C THR A 120 6.34 7.25 8.36
N VAL A 121 5.24 6.50 8.49
CA VAL A 121 4.15 6.45 7.51
C VAL A 121 2.96 7.25 8.04
N MET A 122 2.47 8.18 7.24
CA MET A 122 1.34 9.04 7.56
C MET A 122 0.16 8.76 6.62
N GLY A 123 -1.05 8.77 7.15
CA GLY A 123 -2.26 8.62 6.37
C GLY A 123 -3.52 8.73 7.22
N TYR A 124 -4.67 8.74 6.56
CA TYR A 124 -5.97 8.74 7.23
C TYR A 124 -6.36 7.30 7.57
N ARG A 125 -6.54 7.03 8.84
CA ARG A 125 -7.05 5.75 9.34
C ARG A 125 -8.57 5.78 9.40
N ASN A 126 -9.21 4.68 8.99
CA ASN A 126 -10.63 4.45 9.23
C ASN A 126 -10.88 2.95 9.45
N SER A 127 -10.50 2.45 10.62
CA SER A 127 -10.46 1.03 10.93
C SER A 127 -10.97 0.72 12.33
N GLU A 128 -11.42 -0.51 12.52
CA GLU A 128 -11.79 -1.10 13.81
C GLU A 128 -10.66 -1.93 14.44
N LEU A 129 -9.49 -2.01 13.82
CA LEU A 129 -8.36 -2.73 14.40
C LEU A 129 -7.79 -1.96 15.60
N ALA A 130 -7.46 -2.66 16.67
CA ALA A 130 -6.85 -2.05 17.86
C ALA A 130 -5.38 -1.64 17.62
N SER A 131 -4.70 -2.30 16.70
CA SER A 131 -3.28 -2.09 16.37
C SER A 131 -2.98 -2.56 14.95
N GLY A 132 -1.73 -2.39 14.50
CA GLY A 132 -1.30 -2.90 13.19
C GLY A 132 -1.67 -1.98 12.03
N ASP A 133 -1.65 -0.67 12.26
CA ASP A 133 -2.01 0.31 11.23
C ASP A 133 -1.10 0.23 10.00
N VAL A 134 0.15 -0.19 10.19
CA VAL A 134 1.08 -0.50 9.09
C VAL A 134 1.90 -1.72 9.47
N GLN A 135 1.96 -2.71 8.60
CA GLN A 135 2.89 -3.83 8.66
C GLN A 135 3.84 -3.76 7.47
N LEU A 136 5.12 -3.95 7.72
CA LEU A 136 6.18 -3.99 6.71
C LEU A 136 6.93 -5.32 6.80
N LEU A 137 6.76 -6.18 5.80
CA LEU A 137 7.37 -7.50 5.70
C LEU A 137 8.26 -7.55 4.45
N GLY A 138 9.50 -7.07 4.59
CA GLY A 138 10.39 -6.88 3.45
C GLY A 138 9.89 -5.79 2.48
N GLY A 139 9.43 -6.18 1.30
CA GLY A 139 8.78 -5.26 0.34
C GLY A 139 7.26 -5.28 0.41
N PHE A 140 6.69 -6.16 1.25
CA PHE A 140 5.25 -6.28 1.40
C PHE A 140 4.75 -5.30 2.47
N ILE A 141 3.78 -4.46 2.10
CA ILE A 141 3.18 -3.43 2.95
C ILE A 141 1.70 -3.75 3.09
N ALA A 142 1.20 -3.80 4.32
CA ALA A 142 -0.23 -3.88 4.60
C ALA A 142 -0.62 -2.75 5.56
N THR A 143 -1.69 -2.02 5.27
CA THR A 143 -2.03 -0.82 6.02
C THR A 143 -3.52 -0.56 6.12
N THR A 144 -3.95 -0.01 7.27
CA THR A 144 -5.28 0.60 7.46
C THR A 144 -5.31 2.08 7.08
N LEU A 145 -4.19 2.65 6.65
CA LEU A 145 -4.09 4.04 6.24
C LEU A 145 -4.53 4.18 4.78
N TYR A 146 -5.48 5.05 4.53
CA TYR A 146 -6.14 5.22 3.25
C TYR A 146 -5.48 6.23 2.31
N GLY A 147 -5.83 6.08 1.02
CA GLY A 147 -5.40 6.91 -0.10
C GLY A 147 -4.03 6.51 -0.64
N PRO A 148 -3.48 7.27 -1.60
CA PRO A 148 -2.19 6.97 -2.19
C PRO A 148 -1.06 7.24 -1.18
N ILE A 149 -0.80 6.27 -0.29
CA ILE A 149 0.18 6.42 0.79
C ILE A 149 1.61 6.61 0.29
N LEU A 150 1.96 6.03 -0.86
CA LEU A 150 3.29 6.21 -1.46
C LEU A 150 3.51 7.66 -1.92
N ALA A 151 2.45 8.33 -2.38
CA ALA A 151 2.54 9.73 -2.78
C ALA A 151 2.74 10.70 -1.60
N LYS A 152 2.39 10.30 -0.39
CA LYS A 152 2.50 11.12 0.84
C LYS A 152 3.72 10.77 1.69
N ASN A 153 4.35 9.63 1.45
CA ASN A 153 5.40 9.09 2.29
C ASN A 153 6.63 8.76 1.47
N ARG A 154 7.52 9.76 1.37
CA ARG A 154 8.73 9.70 0.55
C ARG A 154 9.59 8.49 0.89
N GLU A 155 9.85 8.27 2.17
CA GLU A 155 10.72 7.20 2.66
C GLU A 155 10.14 5.81 2.33
N LEU A 156 8.80 5.70 2.37
CA LEU A 156 8.10 4.47 1.98
C LEU A 156 8.14 4.26 0.46
N LEU A 157 7.99 5.33 -0.32
CA LEU A 157 8.14 5.28 -1.78
C LEU A 157 9.56 4.86 -2.17
N ASP A 158 10.58 5.46 -1.56
CA ASP A 158 11.98 5.13 -1.81
C ASP A 158 12.28 3.66 -1.50
N LEU A 159 11.73 3.13 -0.40
CA LEU A 159 11.83 1.71 -0.06
C LEU A 159 11.26 0.82 -1.18
N VAL A 160 10.08 1.16 -1.70
CA VAL A 160 9.44 0.39 -2.78
C VAL A 160 10.24 0.51 -4.07
N LEU A 161 10.70 1.70 -4.45
CA LEU A 161 11.54 1.92 -5.65
C LEU A 161 12.82 1.10 -5.59
N LEU A 162 13.52 1.09 -4.45
CA LEU A 162 14.71 0.28 -4.25
C LEU A 162 14.42 -1.22 -4.39
N ARG A 163 13.29 -1.70 -3.87
CA ARG A 163 12.85 -3.09 -4.03
C ARG A 163 12.49 -3.43 -5.49
N LEU A 164 12.07 -2.45 -6.26
CA LEU A 164 11.86 -2.57 -7.71
C LEU A 164 13.17 -2.49 -8.51
N GLY A 165 14.32 -2.32 -7.86
CA GLY A 165 15.63 -2.18 -8.51
C GLY A 165 15.84 -0.82 -9.19
N ALA A 166 15.14 0.20 -8.70
CA ALA A 166 15.28 1.59 -9.12
C ALA A 166 16.09 2.40 -8.10
N GLU A 167 16.45 3.64 -8.45
CA GLU A 167 17.02 4.60 -7.51
C GLU A 167 15.95 5.27 -6.66
N GLN A 168 16.35 5.94 -5.58
CA GLN A 168 15.46 6.79 -4.78
C GLN A 168 14.82 7.88 -5.63
N ALA A 169 13.61 8.30 -5.25
CA ALA A 169 12.85 9.31 -5.96
C ALA A 169 13.54 10.69 -5.94
N LYS A 170 13.76 11.27 -7.09
CA LYS A 170 14.16 12.67 -7.22
C LYS A 170 12.92 13.54 -7.32
N TRP A 171 12.38 13.92 -6.17
CA TRP A 171 11.15 14.71 -6.10
C TRP A 171 11.32 16.09 -6.73
N PRO A 172 10.42 16.51 -7.65
CA PRO A 172 10.30 17.91 -8.03
C PRO A 172 10.09 18.80 -6.79
N LYS A 173 10.69 20.00 -6.80
CA LYS A 173 10.69 20.87 -5.62
C LYS A 173 9.27 21.22 -5.14
N ASP A 174 8.40 21.56 -6.07
CA ASP A 174 7.00 21.91 -5.83
C ASP A 174 6.20 20.74 -5.24
N MET A 175 6.39 19.51 -5.74
CA MET A 175 5.80 18.31 -5.17
C MET A 175 6.30 18.06 -3.73
N LEU A 176 7.60 18.22 -3.51
CA LEU A 176 8.18 18.02 -2.17
C LEU A 176 7.66 19.06 -1.18
N GLU A 177 7.56 20.32 -1.56
CA GLU A 177 6.99 21.39 -0.74
C GLU A 177 5.53 21.09 -0.40
N PHE A 178 4.73 20.66 -1.40
CA PHE A 178 3.33 20.31 -1.21
C PHE A 178 3.16 19.14 -0.23
N VAL A 179 3.90 18.04 -0.41
CA VAL A 179 3.84 16.88 0.48
C VAL A 179 4.29 17.24 1.89
N THR A 180 5.35 18.03 2.03
CA THR A 180 5.85 18.50 3.33
C THR A 180 4.80 19.35 4.05
N LYS A 181 4.12 20.23 3.33
CA LYS A 181 3.04 21.06 3.88
C LYS A 181 1.88 20.19 4.39
N ILE A 182 1.39 19.24 3.57
CA ILE A 182 0.32 18.32 3.99
C ILE A 182 0.73 17.55 5.26
N ARG A 183 1.95 17.03 5.31
CA ARG A 183 2.44 16.28 6.48
C ARG A 183 2.53 17.15 7.73
N SER A 184 2.94 18.41 7.62
CA SER A 184 3.01 19.33 8.77
C SER A 184 1.63 19.71 9.30
N GLU A 185 0.66 19.94 8.43
CA GLU A 185 -0.73 20.23 8.82
C GLU A 185 -1.37 19.06 9.57
N ILE A 186 -1.13 17.82 9.09
CA ILE A 186 -1.64 16.59 9.74
C ILE A 186 -0.99 16.33 11.11
N SER A 187 0.26 16.76 11.31
CA SER A 187 0.98 16.55 12.59
C SER A 187 0.65 17.57 13.66
N SER A 188 -0.12 18.60 13.34
CA SER A 188 -0.43 19.72 14.23
C SER A 188 -1.77 19.55 14.97
N ASP A 189 -2.57 18.56 14.60
CA ASP A 189 -3.84 18.17 15.21
C ASP A 189 -3.66 16.93 16.13
#